data_2f39a7d9178a219768d0ed6e037565b8
#
_entry.id   2f39a7d9178a219768d0ed6e037565b8
#
_cell.length_a   1.000
_cell.length_b   1.000
_cell.length_c   1.000
_cell.angle_alpha   90.00
_cell.angle_beta   90.00
_cell.angle_gamma   90.00
#
_symmetry.space_group_name_H-M   'P 1'
#
loop_
_entity.id
_entity.type
_entity.pdbx_description
1 polymer ?
#
loop_
_entity_poly.entity_id
_entity_poly.type
_entity_poly.pdbx_seq_one_letter_code
_entity_poly.pdbx_strand_id
1 'polypeptide(L)'
;LPYQEFRRLVRGEEWQQRVNDLSSRAQLVVLAAGDTPGIIWEVNFMLKHLDPTRCLIYVENGRYRLWWPLWRKGSRRSLWKKFRTLSKDSFPVPLPERLGSSAFVGFDADWVPKVVDPPRQPIASDQRDRVAYELTQIVC
;
A
#
# COMPACT_ATOMS: atom_id res chain seq x y z
N LEU A 1 -0.97 -6.25 18.14
CA LEU A 1 -1.16 -7.67 17.71
C LEU A 1 -0.37 -7.91 16.44
N PRO A 2 0.39 -9.00 16.35
CA PRO A 2 1.05 -9.37 15.11
C PRO A 2 0.02 -9.54 13.99
N TYR A 3 0.35 -9.10 12.78
CA TYR A 3 -0.52 -9.13 11.60
C TYR A 3 -1.16 -10.52 11.33
N GLN A 4 -0.45 -11.60 11.67
CA GLN A 4 -0.97 -12.97 11.49
C GLN A 4 -2.05 -13.36 12.52
N GLU A 5 -1.98 -12.82 13.74
CA GLU A 5 -3.05 -13.04 14.73
C GLU A 5 -4.29 -12.23 14.38
N PHE A 6 -4.11 -11.02 13.84
CA PHE A 6 -5.22 -10.22 13.33
C PHE A 6 -5.98 -10.95 12.21
N ARG A 7 -5.29 -11.61 11.28
CA ARG A 7 -5.92 -12.43 10.24
C ARG A 7 -6.66 -13.67 10.77
N ARG A 8 -6.22 -14.23 11.90
CA ARG A 8 -6.90 -15.38 12.53
C ARG A 8 -8.19 -15.00 13.25
N LEU A 9 -8.24 -13.81 13.81
CA LEU A 9 -9.37 -13.34 14.62
C LEU A 9 -10.55 -12.82 13.80
N VAL A 10 -10.34 -12.52 12.52
CA VAL A 10 -11.36 -11.87 11.68
C VAL A 10 -11.59 -12.70 10.44
N ARG A 11 -12.62 -13.54 10.45
CA ARG A 11 -13.08 -14.29 9.27
C ARG A 11 -14.32 -13.64 8.66
N GLY A 12 -14.35 -13.55 7.31
CA GLY A 12 -15.55 -13.14 6.57
C GLY A 12 -15.88 -11.65 6.68
N GLU A 13 -17.15 -11.33 6.85
CA GLU A 13 -17.66 -9.95 6.86
C GLU A 13 -17.17 -9.10 8.04
N GLU A 14 -16.77 -9.75 9.15
CA GLU A 14 -16.29 -9.05 10.35
C GLU A 14 -15.01 -8.25 10.10
N TRP A 15 -14.08 -8.75 9.27
CA TRP A 15 -12.85 -8.00 8.99
C TRP A 15 -13.12 -6.74 8.17
N GLN A 16 -14.09 -6.78 7.27
CA GLN A 16 -14.50 -5.61 6.49
C GLN A 16 -15.09 -4.51 7.39
N GLN A 17 -15.93 -4.88 8.35
CA GLN A 17 -16.44 -3.95 9.35
C GLN A 17 -15.30 -3.36 10.20
N ARG A 18 -14.33 -4.19 10.58
CA ARG A 18 -13.18 -3.74 11.36
C ARG A 18 -12.31 -2.76 10.58
N VAL A 19 -12.05 -3.03 9.31
CA VAL A 19 -11.34 -2.12 8.41
C VAL A 19 -12.09 -0.79 8.29
N ASN A 20 -13.41 -0.83 8.14
CA ASN A 20 -14.23 0.36 8.08
C ASN A 20 -14.11 1.21 9.36
N ASP A 21 -14.24 0.60 10.52
CA ASP A 21 -14.14 1.28 11.80
C ASP A 21 -12.75 1.91 12.03
N LEU A 22 -11.70 1.18 11.72
CA LEU A 22 -10.33 1.67 11.88
C LEU A 22 -10.00 2.79 10.89
N SER A 23 -10.37 2.63 9.62
CA SER A 23 -10.09 3.60 8.56
C SER A 23 -10.85 4.91 8.75
N SER A 24 -12.06 4.88 9.29
CA SER A 24 -12.85 6.09 9.56
C SER A 24 -12.19 7.00 10.61
N ARG A 25 -11.42 6.44 11.52
CA ARG A 25 -10.71 7.15 12.61
C ARG A 25 -9.25 7.41 12.32
N ALA A 26 -8.68 6.77 11.31
CA ALA A 26 -7.28 6.92 10.95
C ALA A 26 -7.02 8.28 10.30
N GLN A 27 -5.91 8.93 10.65
CA GLN A 27 -5.43 10.13 9.96
C GLN A 27 -4.79 9.82 8.62
N LEU A 28 -4.23 8.63 8.49
CA LEU A 28 -3.59 8.13 7.29
C LEU A 28 -3.93 6.66 7.11
N VAL A 29 -4.27 6.28 5.89
CA VAL A 29 -4.51 4.89 5.51
C VAL A 29 -3.48 4.48 4.46
N VAL A 30 -2.75 3.43 4.75
CA VAL A 30 -1.73 2.88 3.84
C VAL A 30 -2.21 1.55 3.30
N LEU A 31 -2.38 1.48 1.99
CA LEU A 31 -2.69 0.26 1.27
C LEU A 31 -1.39 -0.36 0.74
N ALA A 32 -1.08 -1.57 1.17
CA ALA A 32 0.05 -2.31 0.60
C ALA A 32 -0.35 -2.87 -0.78
N ALA A 33 0.36 -2.45 -1.82
CA ALA A 33 0.15 -2.98 -3.16
C ALA A 33 0.45 -4.48 -3.18
N GLY A 34 -0.48 -5.26 -3.72
CA GLY A 34 -0.37 -6.71 -3.78
C GLY A 34 -1.05 -7.28 -5.01
N ASP A 35 -1.00 -8.59 -5.14
CA ASP A 35 -1.64 -9.36 -6.21
C ASP A 35 -2.63 -10.41 -5.69
N THR A 36 -3.06 -10.24 -4.44
CA THR A 36 -4.04 -11.14 -3.82
C THR A 36 -5.47 -10.86 -4.29
N PRO A 37 -6.38 -11.84 -4.25
CA PRO A 37 -7.78 -11.63 -4.64
C PRO A 37 -8.49 -10.56 -3.82
N GLY A 38 -8.06 -10.32 -2.56
CA GLY A 38 -8.65 -9.31 -1.69
C GLY A 38 -8.28 -7.87 -2.04
N ILE A 39 -7.22 -7.67 -2.82
CA ILE A 39 -6.71 -6.31 -3.09
C ILE A 39 -7.72 -5.43 -3.83
N ILE A 40 -8.51 -6.00 -4.73
CA ILE A 40 -9.53 -5.24 -5.48
C ILE A 40 -10.62 -4.75 -4.56
N TRP A 41 -11.03 -5.56 -3.58
CA TRP A 41 -11.98 -5.12 -2.57
C TRP A 41 -11.40 -3.97 -1.74
N GLU A 42 -10.15 -4.08 -1.30
CA GLU A 42 -9.46 -3.04 -0.52
C GLU A 42 -9.34 -1.72 -1.31
N VAL A 43 -8.97 -1.80 -2.58
CA VAL A 43 -8.91 -0.64 -3.49
C VAL A 43 -10.29 0.01 -3.64
N ASN A 44 -11.32 -0.77 -3.94
CA ASN A 44 -12.68 -0.26 -4.10
C ASN A 44 -13.23 0.35 -2.81
N PHE A 45 -12.93 -0.28 -1.67
CA PHE A 45 -13.27 0.27 -0.36
C PHE A 45 -12.61 1.64 -0.13
N MET A 46 -11.31 1.73 -0.39
CA MET A 46 -10.55 2.97 -0.26
C MET A 46 -11.13 4.10 -1.14
N LEU A 47 -11.38 3.80 -2.41
CA LEU A 47 -11.92 4.77 -3.36
C LEU A 47 -13.33 5.24 -3.01
N LYS A 48 -14.15 4.37 -2.45
CA LYS A 48 -15.55 4.65 -2.14
C LYS A 48 -15.76 5.35 -0.80
N HIS A 49 -14.94 5.05 0.19
CA HIS A 49 -15.22 5.44 1.58
C HIS A 49 -14.20 6.39 2.21
N LEU A 50 -13.01 6.53 1.61
CA LEU A 50 -11.93 7.30 2.23
C LEU A 50 -11.66 8.61 1.48
N ASP A 51 -11.14 9.58 2.22
CA ASP A 51 -10.61 10.82 1.66
C ASP A 51 -9.28 10.51 0.93
N PRO A 52 -9.16 10.82 -0.38
CA PRO A 52 -7.97 10.54 -1.15
C PRO A 52 -6.69 11.16 -0.57
N THR A 53 -6.80 12.35 0.02
CA THR A 53 -5.62 13.05 0.60
C THR A 53 -5.04 12.34 1.83
N ARG A 54 -5.77 11.38 2.39
CA ARG A 54 -5.36 10.55 3.52
C ARG A 54 -4.94 9.15 3.13
N CYS A 55 -4.90 8.86 1.84
CA CYS A 55 -4.60 7.54 1.31
C CYS A 55 -3.22 7.50 0.67
N LEU A 56 -2.47 6.45 1.00
CA LEU A 56 -1.20 6.12 0.36
C LEU A 56 -1.23 4.68 -0.13
N ILE A 57 -0.61 4.43 -1.27
CA ILE A 57 -0.26 3.07 -1.70
C ILE A 57 1.22 2.88 -1.40
N TYR A 58 1.53 1.82 -0.67
CA TYR A 58 2.91 1.39 -0.41
C TYR A 58 3.25 0.18 -1.26
N VAL A 59 4.39 0.24 -1.93
CA VAL A 59 4.92 -0.86 -2.73
C VAL A 59 6.18 -1.39 -2.09
N GLU A 60 6.05 -2.55 -1.48
CA GLU A 60 7.18 -3.19 -0.80
C GLU A 60 8.27 -3.62 -1.78
N ASN A 61 9.51 -3.42 -1.41
CA ASN A 61 10.64 -3.93 -2.13
C ASN A 61 10.80 -5.42 -1.79
N GLY A 62 10.08 -6.25 -2.55
CA GLY A 62 9.83 -7.62 -2.15
C GLY A 62 11.04 -8.53 -2.23
N ARG A 63 11.58 -8.86 -1.09
CA ARG A 63 12.10 -10.20 -0.87
C ARG A 63 10.96 -10.98 -0.18
N TYR A 64 9.99 -11.45 -0.94
CA TYR A 64 9.07 -12.41 -0.39
C TYR A 64 9.84 -13.69 -0.08
N ARG A 65 10.04 -13.95 1.19
CA ARG A 65 10.38 -15.28 1.68
C ARG A 65 9.17 -16.18 1.49
N LEU A 66 8.95 -16.61 0.26
CA LEU A 66 8.17 -17.82 0.04
C LEU A 66 9.03 -19.00 0.46
N TRP A 67 8.41 -20.00 1.10
CA TRP A 67 9.01 -21.23 1.55
C TRP A 67 10.01 -21.81 0.54
N TRP A 68 11.21 -22.17 1.04
CA TRP A 68 12.20 -22.93 0.30
C TRP A 68 11.54 -24.11 -0.45
N PRO A 69 11.78 -24.27 -1.78
CA PRO A 69 12.83 -23.71 -2.62
C PRO A 69 12.39 -22.58 -3.58
N LEU A 70 11.25 -21.95 -3.36
CA LEU A 70 10.66 -20.97 -4.29
C LEU A 70 11.05 -19.52 -3.93
N TRP A 71 12.32 -19.18 -4.11
CA TRP A 71 12.80 -17.80 -4.07
C TRP A 71 12.40 -17.09 -5.35
N ARG A 72 11.20 -16.51 -5.42
CA ARG A 72 10.94 -15.49 -6.42
C ARG A 72 11.40 -14.14 -5.89
N LYS A 73 12.46 -13.63 -6.44
CA LYS A 73 12.81 -12.20 -6.35
C LYS A 73 11.73 -11.42 -7.09
N GLY A 74 10.64 -11.10 -6.41
CA GLY A 74 9.69 -10.13 -6.92
C GLY A 74 10.32 -8.75 -6.81
N SER A 75 10.68 -8.12 -7.92
CA SER A 75 11.09 -6.73 -7.90
C SER A 75 9.87 -5.85 -7.56
N ARG A 76 10.09 -4.72 -6.88
CA ARG A 76 9.06 -3.68 -6.66
C ARG A 76 8.35 -3.32 -7.98
N ARG A 77 9.10 -3.23 -9.07
CA ARG A 77 8.60 -2.96 -10.42
C ARG A 77 7.59 -4.02 -10.89
N SER A 78 7.88 -5.29 -10.67
CA SER A 78 6.99 -6.40 -11.06
C SER A 78 5.70 -6.38 -10.23
N LEU A 79 5.79 -6.17 -8.93
CA LEU A 79 4.63 -6.08 -8.05
C LEU A 79 3.76 -4.87 -8.40
N TRP A 80 4.36 -3.72 -8.66
CA TRP A 80 3.66 -2.51 -9.08
C TRP A 80 2.92 -2.70 -10.40
N LYS A 81 3.55 -3.34 -11.37
CA LYS A 81 2.92 -3.67 -12.66
C LYS A 81 1.71 -4.58 -12.49
N LYS A 82 1.81 -5.61 -11.66
CA LYS A 82 0.68 -6.52 -11.36
C LYS A 82 -0.45 -5.79 -10.66
N PHE A 83 -0.15 -5.01 -9.65
CA PHE A 83 -1.14 -4.20 -8.94
C PHE A 83 -1.86 -3.22 -9.87
N ARG A 84 -1.13 -2.50 -10.71
CA ARG A 84 -1.72 -1.59 -11.71
C ARG A 84 -2.65 -2.33 -12.67
N THR A 85 -2.25 -3.49 -13.16
CA THR A 85 -3.06 -4.30 -14.08
C THR A 85 -4.36 -4.74 -13.42
N LEU A 86 -4.31 -5.20 -12.18
CA LEU A 86 -5.48 -5.64 -11.43
C LEU A 86 -6.45 -4.50 -11.10
N SER A 87 -5.92 -3.33 -10.78
CA SER A 87 -6.72 -2.19 -10.30
C SER A 87 -7.01 -1.12 -11.35
N LYS A 88 -6.61 -1.33 -12.61
CA LYS A 88 -6.71 -0.33 -13.68
C LYS A 88 -8.11 0.23 -13.89
N ASP A 89 -9.14 -0.61 -13.76
CA ASP A 89 -10.54 -0.23 -13.98
C ASP A 89 -11.19 0.37 -12.73
N SER A 90 -10.51 0.34 -11.59
CA SER A 90 -11.02 0.85 -10.32
C SER A 90 -10.69 2.34 -10.13
N PHE A 91 -9.50 2.78 -10.49
CA PHE A 91 -9.07 4.17 -10.30
C PHE A 91 -9.65 5.10 -11.38
N PRO A 92 -10.19 6.28 -10.98
CA PRO A 92 -10.72 7.28 -11.95
C PRO A 92 -9.62 7.91 -12.79
N VAL A 93 -8.41 7.98 -12.27
CA VAL A 93 -7.22 8.46 -12.98
C VAL A 93 -6.18 7.33 -12.99
N PRO A 94 -5.57 7.04 -14.15
CA PRO A 94 -4.58 5.98 -14.25
C PRO A 94 -3.40 6.18 -13.30
N LEU A 95 -2.99 5.10 -12.65
CA LEU A 95 -1.81 5.09 -11.80
C LEU A 95 -0.53 5.27 -12.65
N PRO A 96 0.54 5.91 -12.11
CA PRO A 96 1.78 6.12 -12.83
C PRO A 96 2.43 4.78 -13.23
N GLU A 97 3.01 4.73 -14.42
CA GLU A 97 3.69 3.52 -14.89
C GLU A 97 4.94 3.19 -14.10
N ARG A 98 5.64 4.22 -13.67
CA ARG A 98 6.93 4.09 -12.98
C ARG A 98 6.90 4.86 -11.66
N LEU A 99 7.44 4.26 -10.63
CA LEU A 99 7.60 4.88 -9.32
C LEU A 99 9.00 5.50 -9.13
N GLY A 100 9.93 5.24 -10.03
CA GLY A 100 11.33 5.63 -9.85
C GLY A 100 11.93 4.94 -8.64
N SER A 101 12.53 5.72 -7.75
CA SER A 101 13.08 5.24 -6.47
C SER A 101 12.05 5.24 -5.33
N SER A 102 10.84 5.75 -5.57
CA SER A 102 9.81 5.84 -4.55
C SER A 102 9.14 4.51 -4.26
N ALA A 103 8.71 4.36 -3.02
CA ALA A 103 7.88 3.26 -2.57
C ALA A 103 6.41 3.66 -2.37
N PHE A 104 6.07 4.93 -2.50
CA PHE A 104 4.76 5.47 -2.16
C PHE A 104 4.10 6.23 -3.30
N VAL A 105 2.78 6.06 -3.40
CA VAL A 105 1.90 6.87 -4.23
C VAL A 105 0.82 7.47 -3.34
N GLY A 106 0.76 8.79 -3.29
CA GLY A 106 -0.32 9.54 -2.66
C GLY A 106 -1.32 10.04 -3.70
N PHE A 107 -2.35 10.75 -3.25
CA PHE A 107 -3.40 11.29 -4.09
C PHE A 107 -3.75 12.73 -3.69
N ASP A 108 -4.20 13.51 -4.67
CA ASP A 108 -4.89 14.75 -4.38
C ASP A 108 -6.40 14.53 -4.12
N ALA A 109 -7.15 15.60 -3.93
CA ALA A 109 -8.58 15.52 -3.63
C ALA A 109 -9.42 14.85 -4.73
N ASP A 110 -8.92 14.80 -5.95
CA ASP A 110 -9.60 14.23 -7.12
C ASP A 110 -9.06 12.84 -7.52
N TRP A 111 -8.37 12.17 -6.61
CA TRP A 111 -7.70 10.89 -6.85
C TRP A 111 -6.61 10.93 -7.92
N VAL A 112 -6.07 12.10 -8.23
CA VAL A 112 -4.90 12.19 -9.12
C VAL A 112 -3.67 11.66 -8.38
N PRO A 113 -3.03 10.60 -8.89
CA PRO A 113 -1.91 10.00 -8.20
C PRO A 113 -0.67 10.87 -8.27
N LYS A 114 0.06 10.90 -7.17
CA LYS A 114 1.36 11.58 -7.04
C LYS A 114 2.38 10.61 -6.48
N VAL A 115 3.46 10.40 -7.21
CA VAL A 115 4.61 9.66 -6.68
C VAL A 115 5.24 10.51 -5.59
N VAL A 116 5.38 9.95 -4.40
CA VAL A 116 5.99 10.62 -3.27
C VAL A 116 7.46 10.23 -3.22
N ASP A 117 8.33 11.16 -3.55
CA ASP A 117 9.77 10.95 -3.46
C ASP A 117 10.22 11.06 -2.00
N PRO A 118 10.91 10.04 -1.48
CA PRO A 118 11.47 10.15 -0.15
C PRO A 118 12.52 11.26 -0.11
N PRO A 119 12.55 12.07 0.96
CA PRO A 119 13.61 13.04 1.11
C PRO A 119 14.96 12.35 1.06
N ARG A 120 15.93 12.97 0.40
CA ARG A 120 17.29 12.45 0.33
C ARG A 120 17.88 12.36 1.73
N GLN A 121 18.04 11.14 2.23
CA GLN A 121 18.52 10.91 3.59
C GLN A 121 19.74 10.03 3.67
N PRO A 122 20.54 10.23 4.74
CA PRO A 122 21.60 9.30 5.07
C PRO A 122 21.03 7.90 5.38
N ILE A 123 21.77 6.91 5.00
CA ILE A 123 21.45 5.48 5.02
C ILE A 123 20.97 5.04 6.42
N ALA A 124 19.67 4.81 6.57
CA ALA A 124 19.17 4.05 7.69
C ALA A 124 19.55 2.57 7.50
N SER A 125 20.10 1.97 8.53
CA SER A 125 20.62 0.59 8.48
C SER A 125 19.53 -0.48 8.51
N ASP A 126 18.29 -0.11 8.81
CA ASP A 126 17.15 -1.02 8.89
C ASP A 126 15.99 -0.54 8.00
N GLN A 127 15.41 -1.48 7.26
CA GLN A 127 14.29 -1.22 6.37
C GLN A 127 13.02 -0.72 7.12
N ARG A 128 12.82 -1.16 8.36
CA ARG A 128 11.70 -0.72 9.20
C ARG A 128 11.81 0.75 9.58
N ASP A 129 13.01 1.17 9.95
CA ASP A 129 13.30 2.55 10.32
C ASP A 129 13.15 3.46 9.10
N ARG A 130 13.51 2.97 7.93
CA ARG A 130 13.36 3.70 6.67
C ARG A 130 11.89 3.93 6.31
N VAL A 131 11.05 2.91 6.40
CA VAL A 131 9.61 3.03 6.13
C VAL A 131 8.93 3.96 7.13
N ALA A 132 9.22 3.81 8.41
CA ALA A 132 8.71 4.70 9.46
C ALA A 132 9.12 6.15 9.23
N TYR A 133 10.36 6.36 8.83
CA TYR A 133 10.89 7.68 8.52
C TYR A 133 10.20 8.29 7.29
N GLU A 134 10.08 7.56 6.19
CA GLU A 134 9.40 8.02 4.98
C GLU A 134 7.95 8.41 5.28
N LEU A 135 7.22 7.60 6.05
CA LEU A 135 5.85 7.90 6.49
C LEU A 135 5.78 9.19 7.32
N THR A 136 6.72 9.40 8.23
CA THR A 136 6.77 10.62 9.06
C THR A 136 6.95 11.88 8.22
N GLN A 137 7.76 11.82 7.16
CA GLN A 137 7.98 12.96 6.26
C GLN A 137 6.77 13.29 5.37
N ILE A 138 5.94 12.29 5.07
CA ILE A 138 4.73 12.48 4.27
C ILE A 138 3.60 13.11 5.11
N VAL A 139 3.54 12.80 6.39
CA VAL A 139 2.48 13.25 7.31
C VAL A 139 2.75 14.65 7.89
N CYS A 140 4.00 15.03 8.00
CA CYS A 140 4.41 16.38 8.44
C CYS A 140 4.49 17.36 7.26
#